data_e4cfb4f82b897dd8d1fda284037532ef
#
_entry.id   e4cfb4f82b897dd8d1fda284037532ef
#
_cell.length_a   1.000
_cell.length_b   1.000
_cell.length_c   1.000
_cell.angle_alpha   90.00
_cell.angle_beta   90.00
_cell.angle_gamma   90.00
#
_symmetry.space_group_name_H-M   'P 1'
#
loop_
_entity.id
_entity.type
_entity.pdbx_description
1 polymer ?
#
loop_
_entity_poly.entity_id
_entity_poly.type
_entity_poly.pdbx_seq_one_letter_code
_entity_poly.pdbx_strand_id
1 'polypeptide(L)'
;KGRHSGSNFRRSIFDRADLTEGDFTSCDFRRASMVEADLMKSAFDNSDFRGADLRKARLNLSNFKNCQFEGADLRGIRGKYAIWQGSDWWNAIMDDDLRKALAKKWPKPTE
;
A
#
# COMPACT_ATOMS: atom_id res chain seq x y z
N LYS A 1 6.94 14.22 -3.29
CA LYS A 1 8.28 14.32 -2.69
C LYS A 1 8.19 14.79 -1.26
N GLY A 2 9.07 14.34 -0.44
CA GLY A 2 9.15 14.81 0.93
C GLY A 2 9.54 13.69 1.88
N ARG A 3 9.88 14.09 3.08
CA ARG A 3 10.25 13.17 4.14
C ARG A 3 9.18 13.20 5.22
N HIS A 4 8.44 12.11 5.33
CA HIS A 4 7.33 12.00 6.27
C HIS A 4 7.49 10.77 7.17
N SER A 5 8.71 10.24 7.27
CA SER A 5 8.98 9.04 8.04
C SER A 5 8.46 9.15 9.46
N GLY A 6 7.76 8.13 9.93
CA GLY A 6 7.20 8.07 11.28
C GLY A 6 5.98 8.94 11.51
N SER A 7 5.39 9.53 10.47
CA SER A 7 4.24 10.42 10.62
C SER A 7 2.93 9.67 10.84
N ASN A 8 1.99 10.34 11.49
CA ASN A 8 0.66 9.79 11.72
C ASN A 8 -0.33 10.42 10.75
N PHE A 9 -0.79 9.61 9.78
CA PHE A 9 -1.79 9.99 8.79
C PHE A 9 -3.09 9.21 8.96
N ARG A 10 -3.31 8.69 10.15
CA ARG A 10 -4.49 7.89 10.45
C ARG A 10 -5.76 8.67 10.10
N ARG A 11 -6.66 8.04 9.34
CA ARG A 11 -7.94 8.60 8.90
C ARG A 11 -7.84 9.86 8.03
N SER A 12 -6.65 10.20 7.57
CA SER A 12 -6.47 11.34 6.66
C SER A 12 -7.07 11.04 5.30
N ILE A 13 -7.41 12.10 4.56
CA ILE A 13 -7.98 11.97 3.21
C ILE A 13 -6.94 12.44 2.20
N PHE A 14 -6.47 11.50 1.39
CA PHE A 14 -5.49 11.74 0.32
C PHE A 14 -6.05 11.37 -1.05
N ASP A 15 -7.38 11.39 -1.21
CA ASP A 15 -7.98 11.00 -2.47
C ASP A 15 -7.43 11.85 -3.60
N ARG A 16 -6.94 11.19 -4.64
CA ARG A 16 -6.31 11.80 -5.82
C ARG A 16 -5.08 12.66 -5.52
N ALA A 17 -4.52 12.54 -4.31
CA ALA A 17 -3.31 13.29 -3.95
C ALA A 17 -2.07 12.76 -4.68
N ASP A 18 -1.10 13.62 -4.86
CA ASP A 18 0.21 13.24 -5.39
C ASP A 18 1.17 13.01 -4.23
N LEU A 19 1.46 11.73 -3.96
CA LEU A 19 2.40 11.31 -2.93
C LEU A 19 3.63 10.63 -3.56
N THR A 20 3.93 10.97 -4.82
CA THR A 20 5.04 10.36 -5.53
C THR A 20 6.39 10.74 -4.97
N GLU A 21 7.35 9.80 -5.08
CA GLU A 21 8.75 10.01 -4.70
C GLU A 21 8.94 10.47 -3.25
N GLY A 22 8.00 10.09 -2.38
CA GLY A 22 8.07 10.44 -0.95
C GLY A 22 8.66 9.33 -0.09
N ASP A 23 9.15 9.72 1.08
CA ASP A 23 9.57 8.79 2.11
C ASP A 23 8.47 8.76 3.19
N PHE A 24 7.70 7.67 3.19
CA PHE A 24 6.63 7.43 4.15
C PHE A 24 6.92 6.20 5.00
N THR A 25 8.19 5.95 5.24
CA THR A 25 8.61 4.80 6.04
C THR A 25 8.04 4.88 7.46
N SER A 26 7.54 3.77 7.97
CA SER A 26 7.00 3.65 9.33
C SER A 26 5.87 4.64 9.64
N CYS A 27 5.08 4.98 8.64
CA CYS A 27 3.92 5.87 8.81
C CYS A 27 2.67 5.09 9.19
N ASP A 28 1.77 5.78 9.88
CA ASP A 28 0.47 5.23 10.25
C ASP A 28 -0.58 5.75 9.28
N PHE A 29 -1.04 4.88 8.36
CA PHE A 29 -2.10 5.19 7.39
C PHE A 29 -3.39 4.43 7.71
N ARG A 30 -3.57 3.98 8.94
CA ARG A 30 -4.76 3.22 9.29
C ARG A 30 -6.02 4.00 8.97
N ARG A 31 -6.92 3.36 8.20
CA ARG A 31 -8.21 3.92 7.80
C ARG A 31 -8.10 5.23 7.00
N ALA A 32 -6.94 5.53 6.45
CA ALA A 32 -6.79 6.67 5.55
C ALA A 32 -7.54 6.39 4.24
N SER A 33 -8.05 7.44 3.62
CA SER A 33 -8.66 7.34 2.30
C SER A 33 -7.67 7.82 1.25
N MET A 34 -7.31 6.94 0.31
CA MET A 34 -6.29 7.18 -0.70
C MET A 34 -6.79 6.76 -2.08
N VAL A 35 -8.09 6.98 -2.32
CA VAL A 35 -8.73 6.58 -3.58
C VAL A 35 -8.13 7.35 -4.74
N GLU A 36 -7.67 6.62 -5.77
CA GLU A 36 -7.05 7.20 -6.95
C GLU A 36 -5.79 8.05 -6.64
N ALA A 37 -5.21 7.89 -5.45
CA ALA A 37 -3.98 8.60 -5.11
C ALA A 37 -2.80 8.05 -5.91
N ASP A 38 -1.81 8.91 -6.16
CA ASP A 38 -0.60 8.51 -6.84
C ASP A 38 0.51 8.31 -5.80
N LEU A 39 0.86 7.05 -5.57
CA LEU A 39 1.86 6.63 -4.59
C LEU A 39 3.11 6.07 -5.28
N MET A 40 3.30 6.36 -6.56
CA MET A 40 4.38 5.75 -7.33
C MET A 40 5.76 6.19 -6.86
N LYS A 41 6.72 5.29 -6.97
CA LYS A 41 8.14 5.55 -6.69
C LYS A 41 8.38 6.05 -5.28
N SER A 42 7.58 5.60 -4.32
CA SER A 42 7.68 6.04 -2.92
C SER A 42 8.05 4.87 -2.00
N ALA A 43 8.58 5.20 -0.84
CA ALA A 43 8.92 4.22 0.18
C ALA A 43 7.85 4.22 1.27
N PHE A 44 7.26 3.05 1.51
CA PHE A 44 6.27 2.85 2.57
C PHE A 44 6.69 1.72 3.53
N ASP A 45 7.96 1.40 3.58
CA ASP A 45 8.47 0.30 4.40
C ASP A 45 7.97 0.41 5.84
N ASN A 46 7.51 -0.70 6.39
CA ASN A 46 7.05 -0.81 7.77
C ASN A 46 5.84 0.09 8.11
N SER A 47 5.07 0.50 7.12
CA SER A 47 3.89 1.33 7.34
C SER A 47 2.65 0.48 7.58
N ASP A 48 1.66 1.08 8.24
CA ASP A 48 0.43 0.42 8.62
C ASP A 48 -0.73 0.97 7.78
N PHE A 49 -1.26 0.12 6.88
CA PHE A 49 -2.39 0.46 6.00
C PHE A 49 -3.67 -0.27 6.40
N ARG A 50 -3.76 -0.76 7.63
CA ARG A 50 -4.95 -1.51 8.05
C ARG A 50 -6.22 -0.66 7.90
N GLY A 51 -7.20 -1.22 7.19
CA GLY A 51 -8.46 -0.54 6.94
C GLY A 51 -8.40 0.65 5.99
N ALA A 52 -7.25 0.91 5.35
CA ALA A 52 -7.11 2.01 4.41
C ALA A 52 -7.84 1.71 3.09
N ASP A 53 -8.35 2.75 2.45
CA ASP A 53 -9.01 2.64 1.15
C ASP A 53 -8.04 3.11 0.06
N LEU A 54 -7.49 2.14 -0.68
CA LEU A 54 -6.53 2.42 -1.76
C LEU A 54 -7.12 2.10 -3.14
N ARG A 55 -8.46 2.08 -3.25
CA ARG A 55 -9.07 1.73 -4.53
C ARG A 55 -8.55 2.60 -5.67
N LYS A 56 -8.13 1.94 -6.76
CA LYS A 56 -7.63 2.61 -7.97
C LYS A 56 -6.37 3.45 -7.75
N ALA A 57 -5.67 3.28 -6.63
CA ALA A 57 -4.41 3.99 -6.40
C ALA A 57 -3.32 3.43 -7.32
N ARG A 58 -2.33 4.26 -7.62
CA ARG A 58 -1.16 3.86 -8.39
C ARG A 58 -0.01 3.57 -7.44
N LEU A 59 0.45 2.32 -7.42
CA LEU A 59 1.49 1.87 -6.51
C LEU A 59 2.76 1.41 -7.26
N ASN A 60 2.83 1.71 -8.56
CA ASN A 60 3.94 1.21 -9.39
C ASN A 60 5.28 1.65 -8.83
N LEU A 61 6.25 0.73 -8.80
CA LEU A 61 7.62 0.99 -8.40
C LEU A 61 7.78 1.45 -6.93
N SER A 62 6.77 1.24 -6.11
CA SER A 62 6.83 1.62 -4.70
C SER A 62 7.16 0.43 -3.82
N ASN A 63 7.65 0.71 -2.63
CA ASN A 63 8.09 -0.31 -1.70
C ASN A 63 7.14 -0.41 -0.51
N PHE A 64 6.49 -1.58 -0.37
CA PHE A 64 5.56 -1.88 0.72
C PHE A 64 6.11 -3.01 1.60
N LYS A 65 7.41 -3.06 1.74
CA LYS A 65 8.08 -4.09 2.54
C LYS A 65 7.62 -4.01 3.99
N ASN A 66 7.21 -5.14 4.54
CA ASN A 66 6.77 -5.28 5.93
C ASN A 66 5.56 -4.40 6.30
N CYS A 67 4.73 -4.05 5.33
CA CYS A 67 3.52 -3.28 5.59
C CYS A 67 2.37 -4.18 6.05
N GLN A 68 1.43 -3.59 6.80
CA GLN A 68 0.22 -4.26 7.25
C GLN A 68 -0.95 -3.80 6.41
N PHE A 69 -1.72 -4.76 5.86
CA PHE A 69 -2.84 -4.48 4.96
C PHE A 69 -4.16 -5.11 5.38
N GLU A 70 -4.28 -5.58 6.62
CA GLU A 70 -5.52 -6.20 7.06
C GLU A 70 -6.70 -5.26 6.88
N GLY A 71 -7.71 -5.71 6.13
CA GLY A 71 -8.90 -4.90 5.86
C GLY A 71 -8.70 -3.74 4.90
N ALA A 72 -7.49 -3.55 4.35
CA ALA A 72 -7.26 -2.53 3.32
C ALA A 72 -7.97 -2.92 2.03
N ASP A 73 -8.47 -1.94 1.30
CA ASP A 73 -9.14 -2.17 0.02
C ASP A 73 -8.18 -1.82 -1.12
N LEU A 74 -7.71 -2.84 -1.82
CA LEU A 74 -6.75 -2.72 -2.91
C LEU A 74 -7.40 -2.94 -4.29
N ARG A 75 -8.72 -2.86 -4.40
CA ARG A 75 -9.38 -3.10 -5.67
C ARG A 75 -9.00 -2.04 -6.70
N GLY A 76 -8.67 -2.50 -7.89
CA GLY A 76 -8.33 -1.61 -9.00
C GLY A 76 -6.99 -0.92 -8.92
N ILE A 77 -6.10 -1.31 -8.00
CA ILE A 77 -4.78 -0.70 -7.91
C ILE A 77 -3.92 -1.06 -9.11
N ARG A 78 -2.92 -0.24 -9.38
CA ARG A 78 -1.87 -0.52 -10.35
C ARG A 78 -0.57 -0.64 -9.59
N GLY A 79 -0.06 -1.87 -9.48
CA GLY A 79 1.10 -2.18 -8.63
C GLY A 79 2.27 -2.83 -9.36
N LYS A 80 2.42 -2.57 -10.68
CA LYS A 80 3.51 -3.18 -11.43
C LYS A 80 4.86 -2.75 -10.83
N TYR A 81 5.72 -3.74 -10.57
CA TYR A 81 7.04 -3.55 -9.96
C TYR A 81 7.00 -3.03 -8.52
N ALA A 82 5.85 -3.05 -7.85
CA ALA A 82 5.82 -2.77 -6.43
C ALA A 82 6.39 -3.96 -5.65
N ILE A 83 7.00 -3.68 -4.50
CA ILE A 83 7.61 -4.69 -3.65
C ILE A 83 6.70 -4.94 -2.45
N TRP A 84 6.29 -6.18 -2.27
CA TRP A 84 5.36 -6.59 -1.20
C TRP A 84 6.00 -7.52 -0.17
N GLN A 85 7.31 -7.66 -0.19
CA GLN A 85 8.03 -8.59 0.70
C GLN A 85 7.70 -8.32 2.16
N GLY A 86 7.30 -9.36 2.87
CA GLY A 86 6.99 -9.26 4.29
C GLY A 86 5.65 -8.60 4.61
N SER A 87 4.89 -8.14 3.61
CA SER A 87 3.56 -7.59 3.86
C SER A 87 2.54 -8.72 3.93
N ASP A 88 1.43 -8.47 4.61
CA ASP A 88 0.32 -9.43 4.70
C ASP A 88 -0.77 -9.13 3.67
N TRP A 89 -0.37 -8.90 2.43
CA TRP A 89 -1.26 -8.53 1.32
C TRP A 89 -2.50 -9.43 1.22
N TRP A 90 -2.38 -10.72 1.61
CA TRP A 90 -3.49 -11.69 1.52
C TRP A 90 -4.66 -11.35 2.45
N ASN A 91 -4.47 -10.48 3.43
CA ASN A 91 -5.51 -10.03 4.34
C ASN A 91 -6.27 -8.80 3.82
N ALA A 92 -5.90 -8.30 2.65
CA ALA A 92 -6.56 -7.16 2.03
C ALA A 92 -7.70 -7.61 1.12
N ILE A 93 -8.58 -6.67 0.80
CA ILE A 93 -9.64 -6.84 -0.19
C ILE A 93 -9.05 -6.50 -1.55
N MET A 94 -9.19 -7.35 -2.54
CA MET A 94 -8.61 -7.10 -3.87
C MET A 94 -9.30 -7.92 -4.94
N ASP A 95 -9.05 -7.54 -6.20
CA ASP A 95 -9.53 -8.28 -7.35
C ASP A 95 -8.79 -9.62 -7.47
N ASP A 96 -9.45 -10.61 -8.08
CA ASP A 96 -8.88 -11.97 -8.19
C ASP A 96 -7.57 -11.98 -8.98
N ASP A 97 -7.48 -11.19 -10.04
CA ASP A 97 -6.25 -11.14 -10.86
C ASP A 97 -5.05 -10.65 -10.05
N LEU A 98 -5.26 -9.64 -9.21
CA LEU A 98 -4.21 -9.13 -8.34
C LEU A 98 -3.80 -10.19 -7.33
N ARG A 99 -4.78 -10.86 -6.71
CA ARG A 99 -4.52 -11.91 -5.72
C ARG A 99 -3.66 -13.03 -6.31
N LYS A 100 -3.99 -13.45 -7.52
CA LYS A 100 -3.21 -14.49 -8.21
C LYS A 100 -1.78 -14.02 -8.50
N ALA A 101 -1.63 -12.78 -8.95
CA ALA A 101 -0.31 -12.22 -9.25
C ALA A 101 0.57 -12.12 -8.02
N LEU A 102 0.00 -11.65 -6.90
CA LEU A 102 0.74 -11.53 -5.64
C LEU A 102 1.09 -12.91 -5.07
N ALA A 103 0.16 -13.87 -5.14
CA ALA A 103 0.41 -15.22 -4.66
C ALA A 103 1.54 -15.90 -5.43
N LYS A 104 1.70 -15.59 -6.70
CA LYS A 104 2.76 -16.16 -7.54
C LYS A 104 4.13 -15.57 -7.19
N LYS A 105 4.22 -14.27 -7.00
CA LYS A 105 5.49 -13.60 -6.79
C LYS A 105 5.86 -13.43 -5.31
N TRP A 106 4.87 -13.20 -4.46
CA TRP A 106 5.05 -12.96 -3.03
C TRP A 106 4.16 -13.90 -2.22
N PRO A 107 4.39 -15.23 -2.31
CA PRO A 107 3.47 -16.18 -1.70
C PRO A 107 3.34 -15.99 -0.20
N LYS A 108 2.12 -16.26 0.29
CA LYS A 108 1.84 -16.26 1.72
C LYS A 108 2.73 -17.31 2.39
N PRO A 109 3.42 -16.96 3.48
CA PRO A 109 4.25 -17.92 4.19
C PRO A 109 3.44 -19.14 4.64
N THR A 110 4.03 -20.32 4.52
CA THR A 110 3.46 -21.57 5.03
C THR A 110 4.03 -21.81 6.41
N GLU A 111 3.20 -22.32 7.31
CA GLU A 111 3.64 -22.66 8.65
C GLU A 111 4.23 -24.07 8.71
#